data_0df2a96d739330d5edf09c67917e3023
#
_entry.id   0df2a96d739330d5edf09c67917e3023
#
_cell.length_a   1.000
_cell.length_b   1.000
_cell.length_c   1.000
_cell.angle_alpha   90.00
_cell.angle_beta   90.00
_cell.angle_gamma   90.00
#
_symmetry.space_group_name_H-M   'P 1'
#
loop_
_entity.id
_entity.type
_entity.pdbx_description
1 polymer ?
#
loop_
_entity_poly.entity_id
_entity_poly.type
_entity_poly.pdbx_seq_one_letter_code
_entity_poly.pdbx_strand_id
1 'polypeptide(L)'
;MSAPDRGGRSDEAPLFAPVRSELDFPRDEARILELWKERKIFDKTLSAETRATGPSQGTFVFYEGPPTANGMPHNGHVLTRAVKDVFPRYKTMRGYDVPRKAGWDTHGLPVEVEVEKELRIHGKAGIEQFGVRPFIARCIDSVFRYTDAWEKLTAKIGFWVDLDAAYVTYHRSYVESVWWALSELHKKGLLYRGHRVCWWWPQGGTALSAAEVGSNYKTVDDPSAYVAFPLVDSPDTALVAWTTTPWTLSSNGYAAVKADVEYAVVDAGSRKLIVAEALREELAKKLKLDLPVLRTMKGSDLVGQRYVPPFDTYAKDLSDKITQLKDGSTASLYWRVIAADFVTLDSGTGIVHVAPAFGEDDFEAHRKELARYVDPSEVPLLCAVQPDGSFGPEMGELAGVWVKDADARILKDLTARGLLVFEETYRHDYPFCWRADDDPLIQLARPAWYIRTTREIGRAIDNNRTVDWHPE
;
A
#
# COMPACT_ATOMS: atom_id res chain seq x y z
N MET A 1 -81.07 -56.10 -7.18
CA MET A 1 -79.81 -56.12 -7.91
C MET A 1 -78.79 -55.44 -7.02
N SER A 2 -78.01 -56.27 -6.33
CA SER A 2 -76.92 -55.85 -5.42
C SER A 2 -75.67 -55.49 -6.25
N ALA A 3 -75.05 -54.35 -5.96
CA ALA A 3 -73.85 -53.94 -6.53
C ALA A 3 -72.68 -54.83 -6.05
N PRO A 4 -71.65 -55.08 -6.89
CA PRO A 4 -70.55 -55.94 -6.50
C PRO A 4 -69.55 -55.17 -5.57
N ASP A 5 -69.19 -55.88 -4.51
CA ASP A 5 -68.17 -55.60 -3.56
C ASP A 5 -66.83 -55.37 -4.33
N ARG A 6 -66.23 -54.18 -4.22
CA ARG A 6 -64.91 -53.90 -4.70
C ARG A 6 -63.92 -54.36 -3.64
N GLY A 7 -63.36 -55.51 -3.91
CA GLY A 7 -62.38 -56.17 -3.11
C GLY A 7 -61.18 -55.35 -2.76
N GLY A 8 -60.65 -55.71 -1.63
CA GLY A 8 -59.32 -55.68 -1.09
C GLY A 8 -58.34 -54.65 -1.61
N ARG A 9 -58.06 -53.60 -0.86
CA ARG A 9 -56.79 -52.85 -0.95
C ARG A 9 -55.70 -53.84 -0.58
N SER A 10 -54.80 -54.11 -1.54
CA SER A 10 -53.53 -54.81 -1.29
C SER A 10 -52.74 -54.01 -0.25
N ASP A 11 -52.25 -54.69 0.79
CA ASP A 11 -51.26 -54.17 1.76
C ASP A 11 -49.86 -53.94 1.17
N GLU A 12 -49.82 -53.41 -0.04
CA GLU A 12 -48.57 -52.94 -0.59
C GLU A 12 -48.16 -51.62 0.07
N ALA A 13 -47.00 -51.64 0.72
CA ALA A 13 -46.42 -50.44 1.30
C ALA A 13 -46.38 -49.32 0.24
N PRO A 14 -46.71 -48.07 0.60
CA PRO A 14 -46.73 -46.98 -0.37
C PRO A 14 -45.35 -46.85 -1.04
N LEU A 15 -45.36 -46.78 -2.37
CA LEU A 15 -44.15 -46.64 -3.20
C LEU A 15 -43.28 -45.44 -2.82
N PHE A 16 -43.89 -44.44 -2.16
CA PHE A 16 -43.22 -43.24 -1.71
C PHE A 16 -43.52 -42.97 -0.25
N ALA A 17 -42.50 -42.53 0.49
CA ALA A 17 -42.70 -42.03 1.84
C ALA A 17 -43.63 -40.79 1.83
N PRO A 18 -44.46 -40.58 2.86
CA PRO A 18 -45.30 -39.38 2.95
C PRO A 18 -44.43 -38.12 2.95
N VAL A 19 -44.81 -37.16 2.11
CA VAL A 19 -44.14 -35.84 2.05
C VAL A 19 -44.52 -35.07 3.32
N ARG A 20 -43.53 -34.50 3.98
CA ARG A 20 -43.75 -33.64 5.14
C ARG A 20 -44.38 -32.33 4.70
N SER A 21 -45.37 -31.87 5.47
CA SER A 21 -46.01 -30.58 5.24
C SER A 21 -45.22 -29.38 5.76
N GLU A 22 -44.28 -29.63 6.69
CA GLU A 22 -43.43 -28.60 7.28
C GLU A 22 -41.97 -28.79 6.84
N LEU A 23 -41.34 -27.68 6.40
CA LEU A 23 -39.93 -27.63 6.04
C LEU A 23 -39.11 -27.22 7.27
N ASP A 24 -38.10 -28.01 7.59
CA ASP A 24 -37.08 -27.73 8.61
C ASP A 24 -35.72 -27.80 7.95
N PHE A 25 -35.31 -26.67 7.32
CA PHE A 25 -34.06 -26.58 6.59
C PHE A 25 -32.84 -26.98 7.44
N PRO A 26 -32.65 -26.48 8.67
CA PRO A 26 -31.50 -26.86 9.49
C PRO A 26 -31.37 -28.36 9.73
N ARG A 27 -32.50 -29.04 9.99
CA ARG A 27 -32.52 -30.49 10.19
C ARG A 27 -32.28 -31.28 8.92
N ASP A 28 -32.84 -30.84 7.81
CA ASP A 28 -32.68 -31.53 6.54
C ASP A 28 -31.28 -31.34 6.00
N GLU A 29 -30.67 -30.16 6.15
CA GLU A 29 -29.26 -29.89 5.84
C GLU A 29 -28.34 -30.78 6.68
N ALA A 30 -28.53 -30.85 8.00
CA ALA A 30 -27.72 -31.70 8.87
C ALA A 30 -27.78 -33.18 8.43
N ARG A 31 -28.98 -33.66 8.07
CA ARG A 31 -29.17 -35.03 7.56
C ARG A 31 -28.43 -35.27 6.24
N ILE A 32 -28.43 -34.30 5.33
CA ILE A 32 -27.71 -34.40 4.06
C ILE A 32 -26.20 -34.39 4.29
N LEU A 33 -25.71 -33.54 5.18
CA LEU A 33 -24.26 -33.48 5.50
C LEU A 33 -23.77 -34.80 6.09
N GLU A 34 -24.57 -35.42 7.00
CA GLU A 34 -24.26 -36.73 7.57
C GLU A 34 -24.23 -37.82 6.48
N LEU A 35 -25.24 -37.83 5.59
CA LEU A 35 -25.27 -38.74 4.45
C LEU A 35 -24.02 -38.59 3.55
N TRP A 36 -23.59 -37.37 3.30
CA TRP A 36 -22.39 -37.12 2.51
C TRP A 36 -21.12 -37.66 3.16
N LYS A 37 -21.00 -37.49 4.48
CA LYS A 37 -19.90 -38.01 5.29
C LYS A 37 -19.89 -39.54 5.31
N GLU A 38 -21.01 -40.18 5.68
CA GLU A 38 -21.13 -41.64 5.73
C GLU A 38 -20.80 -42.30 4.38
N ARG A 39 -21.28 -41.71 3.28
CA ARG A 39 -21.09 -42.24 1.93
C ARG A 39 -19.83 -41.76 1.26
N LYS A 40 -19.01 -40.92 1.92
CA LYS A 40 -17.80 -40.32 1.36
C LYS A 40 -18.05 -39.70 -0.03
N ILE A 41 -19.12 -38.89 -0.13
CA ILE A 41 -19.57 -38.37 -1.44
C ILE A 41 -18.50 -37.45 -2.04
N PHE A 42 -17.87 -36.57 -1.24
CA PHE A 42 -16.79 -35.69 -1.73
C PHE A 42 -15.60 -36.52 -2.25
N ASP A 43 -15.12 -37.52 -1.50
CA ASP A 43 -13.99 -38.35 -1.88
C ASP A 43 -14.25 -39.06 -3.22
N LYS A 44 -15.49 -39.52 -3.43
CA LYS A 44 -15.91 -40.13 -4.69
C LYS A 44 -15.85 -39.17 -5.89
N THR A 45 -15.97 -37.86 -5.66
CA THR A 45 -15.83 -36.89 -6.75
C THR A 45 -14.38 -36.66 -7.18
N LEU A 46 -13.42 -37.01 -6.32
CA LEU A 46 -11.98 -36.87 -6.58
C LEU A 46 -11.39 -38.14 -7.25
N SER A 47 -12.10 -39.26 -7.23
CA SER A 47 -11.60 -40.52 -7.80
C SER A 47 -12.12 -40.73 -9.22
N ALA A 48 -11.21 -40.98 -10.14
CA ALA A 48 -11.53 -41.36 -11.51
C ALA A 48 -12.32 -42.68 -11.58
N GLU A 49 -12.07 -43.64 -10.64
CA GLU A 49 -12.69 -44.95 -10.60
C GLU A 49 -14.16 -44.92 -10.19
N THR A 50 -14.58 -43.92 -9.43
CA THR A 50 -15.96 -43.77 -8.91
C THR A 50 -16.82 -42.85 -9.73
N ARG A 51 -16.32 -42.32 -10.83
CA ARG A 51 -17.04 -41.35 -11.68
C ARG A 51 -18.19 -42.00 -12.42
N ALA A 52 -19.40 -41.54 -12.12
CA ALA A 52 -20.62 -42.05 -12.75
C ALA A 52 -20.82 -41.55 -14.20
N THR A 53 -20.05 -40.58 -14.67
CA THR A 53 -20.25 -39.84 -15.93
C THR A 53 -19.39 -40.32 -17.10
N GLY A 54 -18.66 -41.44 -16.97
CA GLY A 54 -17.78 -41.96 -18.03
C GLY A 54 -16.40 -41.31 -18.07
N PRO A 55 -15.70 -41.29 -19.24
CA PRO A 55 -14.35 -40.73 -19.35
C PRO A 55 -14.27 -39.28 -18.94
N SER A 56 -13.11 -38.87 -18.40
CA SER A 56 -12.88 -37.48 -18.00
C SER A 56 -12.98 -36.52 -19.18
N GLN A 57 -13.65 -35.39 -18.96
CA GLN A 57 -13.67 -34.25 -19.90
C GLN A 57 -12.39 -33.40 -19.80
N GLY A 58 -11.46 -33.76 -18.94
CA GLY A 58 -10.23 -33.02 -18.64
C GLY A 58 -10.13 -32.63 -17.17
N THR A 59 -9.10 -31.90 -16.81
CA THR A 59 -8.84 -31.47 -15.43
C THR A 59 -9.20 -30.00 -15.28
N PHE A 60 -9.99 -29.67 -14.24
CA PHE A 60 -10.25 -28.31 -13.78
C PHE A 60 -9.68 -28.15 -12.37
N VAL A 61 -8.54 -27.48 -12.26
CA VAL A 61 -7.84 -27.30 -10.97
C VAL A 61 -8.45 -26.14 -10.18
N PHE A 62 -8.80 -26.40 -8.92
CA PHE A 62 -9.25 -25.38 -7.99
C PHE A 62 -8.30 -25.25 -6.80
N TYR A 63 -7.83 -24.04 -6.56
CA TYR A 63 -7.09 -23.67 -5.35
C TYR A 63 -7.90 -22.64 -4.55
N GLU A 64 -8.09 -22.91 -3.27
CA GLU A 64 -8.66 -21.93 -2.33
C GLU A 64 -7.70 -20.76 -2.16
N GLY A 65 -8.21 -19.52 -2.19
CA GLY A 65 -7.50 -18.37 -1.66
C GLY A 65 -7.42 -18.50 -0.13
N PRO A 66 -6.21 -18.60 0.46
CA PRO A 66 -6.07 -19.05 1.83
C PRO A 66 -6.58 -17.98 2.81
N PRO A 67 -7.52 -18.32 3.71
CA PRO A 67 -7.85 -17.42 4.81
C PRO A 67 -6.69 -17.38 5.81
N THR A 68 -6.59 -16.27 6.56
CA THR A 68 -5.73 -16.19 7.74
C THR A 68 -6.25 -17.13 8.82
N ALA A 69 -5.44 -18.13 9.20
CA ALA A 69 -5.88 -19.19 10.12
C ALA A 69 -6.08 -18.70 11.56
N ASN A 70 -5.49 -17.59 11.96
CA ASN A 70 -5.59 -16.98 13.28
C ASN A 70 -6.78 -16.02 13.44
N GLY A 71 -7.66 -15.89 12.43
CA GLY A 71 -8.90 -15.12 12.48
C GLY A 71 -10.14 -15.99 12.51
N MET A 72 -11.19 -15.57 13.26
CA MET A 72 -12.49 -16.24 13.24
C MET A 72 -13.18 -16.07 11.88
N PRO A 73 -13.84 -17.12 11.35
CA PRO A 73 -14.64 -16.99 10.16
C PRO A 73 -15.85 -16.06 10.39
N HIS A 74 -16.24 -15.33 9.36
CA HIS A 74 -17.38 -14.41 9.37
C HIS A 74 -18.22 -14.53 8.09
N ASN A 75 -19.38 -13.85 8.05
CA ASN A 75 -20.34 -13.95 6.94
C ASN A 75 -19.77 -13.66 5.56
N GLY A 76 -18.77 -12.74 5.44
CA GLY A 76 -18.09 -12.48 4.19
C GLY A 76 -17.37 -13.72 3.65
N HIS A 77 -16.78 -14.54 4.52
CA HIS A 77 -16.17 -15.80 4.12
C HIS A 77 -17.20 -16.83 3.65
N VAL A 78 -18.39 -16.86 4.26
CA VAL A 78 -19.49 -17.74 3.82
C VAL A 78 -19.91 -17.39 2.40
N LEU A 79 -20.13 -16.11 2.13
CA LEU A 79 -20.53 -15.62 0.81
C LEU A 79 -19.51 -15.99 -0.27
N THR A 80 -18.24 -15.67 -0.02
CA THR A 80 -17.17 -15.96 -1.00
C THR A 80 -17.00 -17.46 -1.24
N ARG A 81 -17.10 -18.29 -0.20
CA ARG A 81 -17.01 -19.75 -0.32
C ARG A 81 -18.20 -20.35 -1.06
N ALA A 82 -19.40 -19.85 -0.83
CA ALA A 82 -20.58 -20.28 -1.55
C ALA A 82 -20.44 -20.03 -3.06
N VAL A 83 -19.99 -18.82 -3.45
CA VAL A 83 -19.72 -18.50 -4.86
C VAL A 83 -18.61 -19.36 -5.45
N LYS A 84 -17.50 -19.53 -4.74
CA LYS A 84 -16.36 -20.36 -5.21
C LYS A 84 -16.77 -21.82 -5.43
N ASP A 85 -17.61 -22.40 -4.58
CA ASP A 85 -18.00 -23.80 -4.64
C ASP A 85 -18.86 -24.14 -5.86
N VAL A 86 -19.58 -23.16 -6.40
CA VAL A 86 -20.45 -23.36 -7.60
C VAL A 86 -19.64 -23.88 -8.79
N PHE A 87 -18.48 -23.28 -9.07
CA PHE A 87 -17.68 -23.63 -10.25
C PHE A 87 -17.10 -25.05 -10.19
N PRO A 88 -16.37 -25.44 -9.12
CA PRO A 88 -15.87 -26.80 -8.98
C PRO A 88 -16.99 -27.86 -8.99
N ARG A 89 -18.13 -27.61 -8.32
CA ARG A 89 -19.28 -28.51 -8.36
C ARG A 89 -19.83 -28.67 -9.76
N TYR A 90 -20.07 -27.57 -10.45
CA TYR A 90 -20.56 -27.58 -11.82
C TYR A 90 -19.63 -28.37 -12.75
N LYS A 91 -18.32 -28.13 -12.66
CA LYS A 91 -17.33 -28.86 -13.45
C LYS A 91 -17.31 -30.35 -13.12
N THR A 92 -17.42 -30.72 -11.83
CA THR A 92 -17.56 -32.12 -11.40
C THR A 92 -18.82 -32.76 -12.04
N MET A 93 -19.95 -32.08 -11.98
CA MET A 93 -21.21 -32.55 -12.58
C MET A 93 -21.12 -32.70 -14.10
N ARG A 94 -20.27 -31.88 -14.75
CA ARG A 94 -19.97 -31.95 -16.19
C ARG A 94 -18.96 -33.05 -16.55
N GLY A 95 -18.44 -33.81 -15.59
CA GLY A 95 -17.53 -34.91 -15.81
C GLY A 95 -16.04 -34.55 -15.84
N TYR A 96 -15.67 -33.36 -15.35
CA TYR A 96 -14.24 -33.00 -15.19
C TYR A 96 -13.65 -33.64 -13.93
N ASP A 97 -12.32 -33.87 -13.97
CA ASP A 97 -11.52 -34.09 -12.76
C ASP A 97 -11.27 -32.77 -12.09
N VAL A 98 -11.72 -32.63 -10.85
CA VAL A 98 -11.65 -31.34 -10.13
C VAL A 98 -10.90 -31.50 -8.82
N PRO A 99 -9.54 -31.50 -8.84
CA PRO A 99 -8.76 -31.41 -7.62
C PRO A 99 -9.01 -30.04 -6.96
N ARG A 100 -9.33 -30.09 -5.64
CA ARG A 100 -9.75 -28.89 -4.86
C ARG A 100 -8.88 -28.78 -3.63
N LYS A 101 -7.83 -27.98 -3.73
CA LYS A 101 -6.86 -27.84 -2.66
C LYS A 101 -7.18 -26.63 -1.78
N ALA A 102 -7.31 -26.85 -0.47
CA ALA A 102 -7.39 -25.79 0.54
C ALA A 102 -6.03 -25.16 0.78
N GLY A 103 -6.01 -24.05 1.50
CA GLY A 103 -4.79 -23.37 1.93
C GLY A 103 -5.00 -22.58 3.22
N TRP A 104 -3.89 -22.31 3.91
CA TRP A 104 -3.85 -21.47 5.10
C TRP A 104 -2.79 -20.38 4.93
N ASP A 105 -3.20 -19.12 5.10
CA ASP A 105 -2.29 -17.99 5.24
C ASP A 105 -1.85 -17.90 6.69
N THR A 106 -0.55 -18.00 6.93
CA THR A 106 -0.02 -18.31 8.26
C THR A 106 1.10 -17.40 8.71
N HIS A 107 1.35 -16.27 8.02
CA HIS A 107 2.41 -15.35 8.39
C HIS A 107 2.10 -13.91 7.96
N GLY A 108 3.02 -12.98 8.28
CA GLY A 108 2.87 -11.56 8.04
C GLY A 108 2.13 -10.82 9.14
N LEU A 109 1.79 -9.57 8.88
CA LEU A 109 1.19 -8.63 9.85
C LEU A 109 -0.04 -9.17 10.61
N PRO A 110 -0.98 -9.91 9.98
CA PRO A 110 -2.13 -10.42 10.71
C PRO A 110 -1.76 -11.31 11.90
N VAL A 111 -0.71 -12.12 11.75
CA VAL A 111 -0.23 -13.00 12.82
C VAL A 111 0.59 -12.23 13.83
N GLU A 112 1.50 -11.37 13.36
CA GLU A 112 2.39 -10.58 14.24
C GLU A 112 1.59 -9.69 15.18
N VAL A 113 0.67 -8.87 14.65
CA VAL A 113 -0.14 -7.92 15.44
C VAL A 113 -1.02 -8.62 16.47
N GLU A 114 -1.57 -9.80 16.15
CA GLU A 114 -2.37 -10.57 17.11
C GLU A 114 -1.52 -11.07 18.28
N VAL A 115 -0.30 -11.55 17.99
CA VAL A 115 0.65 -12.00 19.01
C VAL A 115 1.22 -10.83 19.82
N GLU A 116 1.49 -9.68 19.19
CA GLU A 116 1.89 -8.44 19.90
C GLU A 116 0.83 -8.03 20.92
N LYS A 117 -0.46 -8.03 20.54
CA LYS A 117 -1.57 -7.73 21.45
C LYS A 117 -1.64 -8.71 22.61
N GLU A 118 -1.46 -10.03 22.35
CA GLU A 118 -1.45 -11.07 23.38
C GLU A 118 -0.30 -10.84 24.38
N LEU A 119 0.87 -10.52 23.87
CA LEU A 119 2.08 -10.28 24.70
C LEU A 119 2.15 -8.87 25.29
N ARG A 120 1.27 -7.97 24.90
CA ARG A 120 1.28 -6.54 25.27
C ARG A 120 2.60 -5.84 24.94
N ILE A 121 3.15 -6.18 23.79
CA ILE A 121 4.32 -5.51 23.21
C ILE A 121 3.89 -4.78 21.94
N HIS A 122 4.70 -3.85 21.47
CA HIS A 122 4.34 -3.07 20.28
C HIS A 122 5.55 -2.90 19.37
N GLY A 123 5.34 -3.26 18.09
CA GLY A 123 6.26 -3.03 17.00
C GLY A 123 7.58 -3.80 17.11
N LYS A 124 8.46 -3.52 16.14
CA LYS A 124 9.71 -4.25 15.95
C LYS A 124 10.62 -4.22 17.18
N ALA A 125 10.76 -3.07 17.83
CA ALA A 125 11.61 -2.93 19.02
C ALA A 125 11.11 -3.81 20.18
N GLY A 126 9.78 -3.89 20.39
CA GLY A 126 9.17 -4.76 21.39
C GLY A 126 9.41 -6.24 21.09
N ILE A 127 9.32 -6.64 19.81
CA ILE A 127 9.61 -8.01 19.37
C ILE A 127 11.07 -8.36 19.58
N GLU A 128 12.01 -7.48 19.25
CA GLU A 128 13.44 -7.69 19.43
C GLU A 128 13.81 -7.82 20.93
N GLN A 129 13.20 -6.99 21.79
CA GLN A 129 13.38 -7.06 23.24
C GLN A 129 12.81 -8.35 23.85
N PHE A 130 11.64 -8.81 23.40
CA PHE A 130 11.04 -10.08 23.80
C PHE A 130 11.88 -11.27 23.33
N GLY A 131 12.51 -11.14 22.18
CA GLY A 131 13.31 -12.14 21.51
C GLY A 131 12.59 -12.71 20.27
N VAL A 132 13.23 -12.60 19.11
CA VAL A 132 12.64 -13.00 17.82
C VAL A 132 12.25 -14.48 17.81
N ARG A 133 13.10 -15.38 18.32
CA ARG A 133 12.81 -16.83 18.31
C ARG A 133 11.60 -17.22 19.17
N PRO A 134 11.48 -16.80 20.45
CA PRO A 134 10.28 -17.07 21.24
C PRO A 134 9.01 -16.38 20.65
N PHE A 135 9.15 -15.21 20.01
CA PHE A 135 8.05 -14.56 19.32
C PHE A 135 7.53 -15.40 18.16
N ILE A 136 8.42 -15.91 17.31
CA ILE A 136 8.06 -16.80 16.19
C ILE A 136 7.37 -18.07 16.71
N ALA A 137 7.84 -18.66 17.80
CA ALA A 137 7.18 -19.82 18.40
C ALA A 137 5.73 -19.49 18.79
N ARG A 138 5.48 -18.33 19.39
CA ARG A 138 4.13 -17.86 19.70
C ARG A 138 3.28 -17.64 18.47
N CYS A 139 3.86 -17.10 17.38
CA CYS A 139 3.15 -16.96 16.10
C CYS A 139 2.71 -18.33 15.56
N ILE A 140 3.59 -19.33 15.57
CA ILE A 140 3.26 -20.69 15.14
C ILE A 140 2.13 -21.30 15.97
N ASP A 141 2.20 -21.16 17.31
CA ASP A 141 1.15 -21.64 18.22
C ASP A 141 -0.20 -20.93 17.97
N SER A 142 -0.15 -19.64 17.63
CA SER A 142 -1.34 -18.82 17.39
C SER A 142 -2.04 -19.14 16.06
N VAL A 143 -1.28 -19.48 15.03
CA VAL A 143 -1.74 -19.61 13.62
C VAL A 143 -2.92 -20.57 13.49
N PHE A 144 -2.93 -21.70 14.18
CA PHE A 144 -3.96 -22.71 14.05
C PHE A 144 -5.05 -22.65 15.15
N ARG A 145 -5.10 -21.55 15.89
CA ARG A 145 -6.05 -21.37 17.01
C ARG A 145 -7.52 -21.56 16.61
N TYR A 146 -7.89 -21.16 15.41
CA TYR A 146 -9.26 -21.17 14.93
C TYR A 146 -9.53 -22.19 13.81
N THR A 147 -8.59 -23.09 13.51
CA THR A 147 -8.78 -24.11 12.47
C THR A 147 -10.02 -24.95 12.68
N ASP A 148 -10.30 -25.38 13.92
CA ASP A 148 -11.52 -26.13 14.23
C ASP A 148 -12.79 -25.35 13.86
N ALA A 149 -12.82 -24.04 14.08
CA ALA A 149 -13.95 -23.21 13.71
C ALA A 149 -14.12 -23.11 12.19
N TRP A 150 -13.00 -23.00 11.46
CA TRP A 150 -12.99 -23.01 10.01
C TRP A 150 -13.42 -24.34 9.41
N GLU A 151 -12.98 -25.46 9.96
CA GLU A 151 -13.37 -26.80 9.53
C GLU A 151 -14.86 -27.03 9.76
N LYS A 152 -15.37 -26.68 10.95
CA LYS A 152 -16.80 -26.75 11.27
C LYS A 152 -17.64 -25.88 10.33
N LEU A 153 -17.20 -24.66 10.04
CA LEU A 153 -17.89 -23.80 9.09
C LEU A 153 -17.88 -24.40 7.68
N THR A 154 -16.72 -24.85 7.21
CA THR A 154 -16.54 -25.49 5.89
C THR A 154 -17.49 -26.68 5.72
N ALA A 155 -17.54 -27.55 6.73
CA ALA A 155 -18.47 -28.70 6.75
C ALA A 155 -19.94 -28.22 6.77
N LYS A 156 -20.28 -27.26 7.63
CA LYS A 156 -21.67 -26.79 7.81
C LYS A 156 -22.25 -26.16 6.55
N ILE A 157 -21.47 -25.38 5.82
CA ILE A 157 -21.92 -24.77 4.55
C ILE A 157 -21.83 -25.74 3.37
N GLY A 158 -21.32 -26.95 3.60
CA GLY A 158 -21.17 -27.97 2.57
C GLY A 158 -20.13 -27.61 1.50
N PHE A 159 -19.14 -26.78 1.82
CA PHE A 159 -18.08 -26.40 0.90
C PHE A 159 -17.12 -27.57 0.69
N TRP A 160 -17.02 -28.05 -0.54
CA TRP A 160 -16.20 -29.21 -0.88
C TRP A 160 -14.79 -28.79 -1.26
N VAL A 161 -13.87 -28.91 -0.31
CA VAL A 161 -12.42 -28.64 -0.48
C VAL A 161 -11.61 -29.61 0.36
N ASP A 162 -10.46 -30.00 -0.14
CA ASP A 162 -9.54 -30.90 0.56
C ASP A 162 -8.71 -30.10 1.59
N LEU A 163 -9.13 -30.21 2.85
CA LEU A 163 -8.47 -29.59 3.99
C LEU A 163 -7.24 -30.39 4.45
N ASP A 164 -7.22 -31.72 4.27
CA ASP A 164 -6.12 -32.56 4.70
C ASP A 164 -4.86 -32.32 3.87
N ALA A 165 -5.04 -32.06 2.56
CA ALA A 165 -3.96 -31.68 1.65
C ALA A 165 -3.73 -30.16 1.56
N ALA A 166 -4.25 -29.37 2.50
CA ALA A 166 -4.10 -27.91 2.48
C ALA A 166 -2.63 -27.50 2.44
N TYR A 167 -2.31 -26.52 1.58
CA TYR A 167 -1.00 -25.88 1.66
C TYR A 167 -0.95 -24.86 2.80
N VAL A 168 0.21 -24.73 3.41
CA VAL A 168 0.45 -23.80 4.51
C VAL A 168 1.62 -22.90 4.13
N THR A 169 1.38 -21.60 4.13
CA THR A 169 2.33 -20.65 3.52
C THR A 169 3.69 -20.56 4.22
N TYR A 170 3.80 -20.92 5.52
CA TYR A 170 5.10 -20.99 6.20
C TYR A 170 5.84 -22.33 6.03
N HIS A 171 5.18 -23.37 5.49
CA HIS A 171 5.85 -24.65 5.26
C HIS A 171 7.00 -24.50 4.25
N ARG A 172 8.07 -25.22 4.51
CA ARG A 172 9.30 -25.17 3.71
C ARG A 172 9.04 -25.37 2.21
N SER A 173 8.20 -26.33 1.85
CA SER A 173 7.86 -26.61 0.45
C SER A 173 7.20 -25.44 -0.28
N TYR A 174 6.36 -24.68 0.43
CA TYR A 174 5.76 -23.47 -0.12
C TYR A 174 6.81 -22.36 -0.29
N VAL A 175 7.61 -22.12 0.74
CA VAL A 175 8.69 -21.13 0.72
C VAL A 175 9.70 -21.43 -0.40
N GLU A 176 10.10 -22.69 -0.57
CA GLU A 176 10.99 -23.12 -1.67
C GLU A 176 10.38 -22.85 -3.05
N SER A 177 9.07 -23.04 -3.23
CA SER A 177 8.36 -22.73 -4.47
C SER A 177 8.36 -21.24 -4.79
N VAL A 178 8.17 -20.38 -3.78
CA VAL A 178 8.27 -18.92 -3.93
C VAL A 178 9.70 -18.52 -4.30
N TRP A 179 10.71 -19.07 -3.63
CA TRP A 179 12.11 -18.79 -3.94
C TRP A 179 12.49 -19.25 -5.35
N TRP A 180 11.98 -20.40 -5.79
CA TRP A 180 12.17 -20.83 -7.17
C TRP A 180 11.58 -19.81 -8.16
N ALA A 181 10.36 -19.33 -7.95
CA ALA A 181 9.74 -18.32 -8.80
C ALA A 181 10.55 -17.02 -8.86
N LEU A 182 11.04 -16.53 -7.71
CA LEU A 182 11.91 -15.36 -7.64
C LEU A 182 13.24 -15.58 -8.37
N SER A 183 13.83 -16.79 -8.25
CA SER A 183 15.04 -17.15 -8.98
C SER A 183 14.83 -17.10 -10.50
N GLU A 184 13.69 -17.61 -11.00
CA GLU A 184 13.37 -17.53 -12.43
C GLU A 184 13.17 -16.09 -12.91
N LEU A 185 12.53 -15.23 -12.10
CA LEU A 185 12.40 -13.81 -12.40
C LEU A 185 13.76 -13.10 -12.42
N HIS A 186 14.66 -13.47 -11.51
CA HIS A 186 16.03 -12.94 -11.48
C HIS A 186 16.82 -13.34 -12.75
N LYS A 187 16.77 -14.62 -13.15
CA LYS A 187 17.41 -15.12 -14.38
C LYS A 187 16.91 -14.39 -15.63
N LYS A 188 15.64 -13.98 -15.64
CA LYS A 188 15.04 -13.20 -16.73
C LYS A 188 15.40 -11.69 -16.66
N GLY A 189 16.15 -11.23 -15.67
CA GLY A 189 16.50 -9.83 -15.45
C GLY A 189 15.29 -8.94 -15.08
N LEU A 190 14.23 -9.54 -14.52
CA LEU A 190 13.03 -8.85 -14.09
C LEU A 190 13.07 -8.42 -12.62
N LEU A 191 13.89 -9.08 -11.81
CA LEU A 191 14.08 -8.73 -10.40
C LEU A 191 15.22 -7.73 -10.26
N TYR A 192 14.98 -6.61 -9.58
CA TYR A 192 15.98 -5.55 -9.39
C TYR A 192 15.84 -4.87 -8.03
N ARG A 193 16.94 -4.29 -7.53
CA ARG A 193 16.89 -3.40 -6.37
C ARG A 193 16.65 -1.96 -6.82
N GLY A 194 15.86 -1.25 -6.05
CA GLY A 194 15.55 0.16 -6.31
C GLY A 194 14.92 0.83 -5.11
N HIS A 195 14.55 2.09 -5.27
CA HIS A 195 13.79 2.85 -4.28
C HIS A 195 12.41 3.14 -4.84
N ARG A 196 11.41 3.16 -3.97
CA ARG A 196 10.10 3.75 -4.22
C ARG A 196 9.62 4.42 -2.94
N VAL A 197 8.92 5.52 -3.09
CA VAL A 197 8.11 6.09 -2.03
C VAL A 197 6.91 5.18 -1.82
N CYS A 198 6.66 4.83 -0.58
CA CYS A 198 5.51 4.03 -0.17
C CYS A 198 4.97 4.58 1.15
N TRP A 199 3.71 4.32 1.43
CA TRP A 199 3.17 4.51 2.75
C TRP A 199 3.83 3.52 3.71
N TRP A 200 4.54 4.07 4.65
CA TRP A 200 5.38 3.35 5.59
C TRP A 200 4.78 3.45 6.99
N TRP A 201 4.67 2.33 7.66
CA TRP A 201 4.30 2.25 9.07
C TRP A 201 5.59 2.14 9.91
N PRO A 202 6.07 3.25 10.51
CA PRO A 202 7.36 3.28 11.20
C PRO A 202 7.44 2.33 12.39
N GLN A 203 6.37 2.27 13.20
CA GLN A 203 6.31 1.44 14.40
C GLN A 203 6.33 -0.06 14.05
N GLY A 204 5.64 -0.45 13.00
CA GLY A 204 5.64 -1.81 12.49
C GLY A 204 6.83 -2.14 11.58
N GLY A 205 7.58 -1.12 11.12
CA GLY A 205 8.76 -1.29 10.26
C GLY A 205 8.46 -1.87 8.87
N THR A 206 7.27 -1.59 8.32
CA THR A 206 6.82 -2.15 7.04
C THR A 206 6.05 -1.15 6.18
N ALA A 207 6.03 -1.41 4.86
CA ALA A 207 5.17 -0.70 3.93
C ALA A 207 3.74 -1.27 3.97
N LEU A 208 2.75 -0.42 3.72
CA LEU A 208 1.35 -0.80 3.58
C LEU A 208 0.90 -0.64 2.12
N SER A 209 0.00 -1.51 1.68
CA SER A 209 -0.63 -1.42 0.37
C SER A 209 -1.65 -0.28 0.33
N ALA A 210 -1.98 0.22 -0.87
CA ALA A 210 -2.97 1.29 -1.05
C ALA A 210 -4.34 0.94 -0.43
N ALA A 211 -4.76 -0.32 -0.48
CA ALA A 211 -6.01 -0.78 0.12
C ALA A 211 -5.97 -0.72 1.66
N GLU A 212 -4.83 -1.05 2.26
CA GLU A 212 -4.64 -0.97 3.72
C GLU A 212 -4.59 0.47 4.20
N VAL A 213 -3.89 1.35 3.47
CA VAL A 213 -3.85 2.79 3.75
C VAL A 213 -5.24 3.41 3.66
N GLY A 214 -6.03 3.04 2.64
CA GLY A 214 -7.39 3.54 2.43
C GLY A 214 -8.39 3.18 3.52
N SER A 215 -8.04 2.29 4.44
CA SER A 215 -8.97 1.75 5.44
C SER A 215 -9.11 2.57 6.71
N ASN A 216 -8.16 3.49 7.02
CA ASN A 216 -8.16 4.24 8.27
C ASN A 216 -7.60 5.66 8.10
N TYR A 217 -8.46 6.57 7.65
CA TYR A 217 -8.16 8.00 7.62
C TYR A 217 -8.80 8.70 8.82
N LYS A 218 -8.07 9.65 9.40
CA LYS A 218 -8.58 10.52 10.48
C LYS A 218 -8.35 11.97 10.09
N THR A 219 -9.28 12.84 10.42
CA THR A 219 -9.09 14.28 10.27
C THR A 219 -8.13 14.76 11.35
N VAL A 220 -7.04 15.40 10.93
CA VAL A 220 -6.00 15.95 11.82
C VAL A 220 -5.77 17.42 11.53
N ASP A 221 -5.22 18.11 12.50
CA ASP A 221 -4.78 19.50 12.40
C ASP A 221 -3.24 19.50 12.44
N ASP A 222 -2.61 19.57 11.25
CA ASP A 222 -1.15 19.61 11.11
C ASP A 222 -0.68 21.06 10.86
N PRO A 223 0.55 21.43 11.26
CA PRO A 223 1.11 22.74 10.91
C PRO A 223 1.44 22.80 9.42
N SER A 224 1.19 23.94 8.80
CA SER A 224 1.68 24.22 7.46
C SER A 224 2.51 25.51 7.43
N ALA A 225 3.51 25.53 6.56
CA ALA A 225 4.50 26.59 6.52
C ALA A 225 4.72 27.13 5.11
N TYR A 226 4.83 28.45 5.02
CA TYR A 226 5.31 29.19 3.86
C TYR A 226 6.77 29.52 4.12
N VAL A 227 7.69 28.99 3.37
CA VAL A 227 9.13 29.07 3.64
C VAL A 227 9.86 29.76 2.50
N ALA A 228 10.70 30.74 2.84
CA ALA A 228 11.53 31.45 1.90
C ALA A 228 12.79 30.63 1.56
N PHE A 229 13.03 30.44 0.26
CA PHE A 229 14.26 29.86 -0.29
C PHE A 229 15.05 30.97 -1.01
N PRO A 230 16.02 31.62 -0.36
CA PRO A 230 16.78 32.71 -0.94
C PRO A 230 17.54 32.28 -2.19
N LEU A 231 17.49 33.05 -3.26
CA LEU A 231 18.24 32.77 -4.46
C LEU A 231 19.74 33.00 -4.21
N VAL A 232 20.59 32.13 -4.74
CA VAL A 232 22.07 32.24 -4.61
C VAL A 232 22.57 33.52 -5.25
N ASP A 233 22.11 33.83 -6.48
CA ASP A 233 22.55 34.98 -7.24
C ASP A 233 21.85 36.30 -6.88
N SER A 234 20.83 36.25 -6.03
CA SER A 234 20.04 37.39 -5.55
C SER A 234 19.52 37.14 -4.15
N PRO A 235 20.37 37.20 -3.10
CA PRO A 235 20.02 36.82 -1.73
C PRO A 235 18.91 37.64 -1.08
N ASP A 236 18.60 38.83 -1.61
CA ASP A 236 17.47 39.68 -1.23
C ASP A 236 16.13 39.19 -1.80
N THR A 237 16.16 38.21 -2.68
CA THR A 237 14.99 37.64 -3.37
C THR A 237 14.87 36.16 -3.02
N ALA A 238 13.66 35.70 -2.63
CA ALA A 238 13.43 34.34 -2.26
C ALA A 238 12.19 33.75 -2.96
N LEU A 239 12.27 32.50 -3.36
CA LEU A 239 11.11 31.69 -3.70
C LEU A 239 10.31 31.43 -2.42
N VAL A 240 8.98 31.46 -2.46
CA VAL A 240 8.16 31.08 -1.33
C VAL A 240 7.54 29.73 -1.63
N ALA A 241 8.00 28.69 -0.95
CA ALA A 241 7.42 27.35 -1.04
C ALA A 241 6.43 27.11 0.09
N TRP A 242 5.35 26.40 -0.19
CA TRP A 242 4.37 25.99 0.82
C TRP A 242 4.48 24.49 1.06
N THR A 243 4.37 24.09 2.34
CA THR A 243 4.37 22.68 2.75
C THR A 243 3.41 22.46 3.92
N THR A 244 2.75 21.30 3.94
CA THR A 244 1.93 20.79 5.06
C THR A 244 2.72 19.82 5.95
N THR A 245 3.97 19.58 5.64
CA THR A 245 4.86 18.66 6.34
C THR A 245 6.22 19.30 6.55
N PRO A 246 6.38 20.25 7.50
CA PRO A 246 7.63 21.00 7.70
C PRO A 246 8.85 20.10 7.92
N TRP A 247 8.68 18.93 8.51
CA TRP A 247 9.74 17.97 8.75
C TRP A 247 10.45 17.47 7.46
N THR A 248 9.73 17.48 6.31
CA THR A 248 10.31 17.06 5.03
C THR A 248 11.32 18.05 4.44
N LEU A 249 11.30 19.31 4.93
CA LEU A 249 12.26 20.35 4.56
C LEU A 249 13.72 19.95 4.84
N SER A 250 13.94 19.06 5.82
CA SER A 250 15.23 18.47 6.14
C SER A 250 15.91 17.75 4.97
N SER A 251 15.12 17.29 4.03
CA SER A 251 15.55 16.55 2.84
C SER A 251 15.12 17.23 1.54
N ASN A 252 14.97 18.54 1.59
CA ASN A 252 14.67 19.34 0.39
C ASN A 252 15.71 19.11 -0.70
N GLY A 253 15.25 18.75 -1.89
CA GLY A 253 16.11 18.56 -3.05
C GLY A 253 15.92 19.63 -4.12
N TYR A 254 14.67 20.04 -4.37
CA TYR A 254 14.33 20.98 -5.42
C TYR A 254 13.19 21.93 -4.99
N ALA A 255 13.01 23.01 -5.75
CA ALA A 255 11.79 23.79 -5.79
C ALA A 255 11.15 23.61 -7.16
N ALA A 256 9.88 23.21 -7.21
CA ALA A 256 9.17 22.96 -8.46
C ALA A 256 8.26 24.13 -8.83
N VAL A 257 8.26 24.49 -10.09
CA VAL A 257 7.39 25.50 -10.71
C VAL A 257 6.70 24.92 -11.94
N LYS A 258 5.59 25.51 -12.35
CA LYS A 258 4.93 25.18 -13.62
C LYS A 258 5.46 26.11 -14.72
N ALA A 259 6.06 25.55 -15.76
CA ALA A 259 6.85 26.30 -16.75
C ALA A 259 6.07 27.40 -17.49
N ASP A 260 4.78 27.16 -17.78
CA ASP A 260 3.90 28.04 -18.53
C ASP A 260 3.15 29.08 -17.68
N VAL A 261 3.25 28.97 -16.34
CA VAL A 261 2.59 29.87 -15.40
C VAL A 261 3.39 31.15 -15.21
N GLU A 262 2.71 32.26 -14.93
CA GLU A 262 3.31 33.56 -14.62
C GLU A 262 3.58 33.68 -13.12
N TYR A 263 4.78 34.08 -12.79
CA TYR A 263 5.28 34.33 -11.43
C TYR A 263 5.61 35.79 -11.25
N ALA A 264 5.24 36.36 -10.11
CA ALA A 264 5.53 37.74 -9.73
C ALA A 264 6.69 37.77 -8.74
N VAL A 265 7.62 38.69 -8.96
CA VAL A 265 8.55 39.16 -7.94
C VAL A 265 7.87 40.34 -7.25
N VAL A 266 7.59 40.23 -5.96
CA VAL A 266 6.88 41.23 -5.15
C VAL A 266 7.78 41.77 -4.07
N ASP A 267 7.52 43.03 -3.66
CA ASP A 267 8.19 43.66 -2.53
C ASP A 267 7.44 43.32 -1.24
N ALA A 268 8.10 42.67 -0.30
CA ALA A 268 7.57 42.37 1.03
C ALA A 268 8.27 43.23 2.12
N GLY A 269 8.90 44.31 1.75
CA GLY A 269 9.57 45.28 2.63
C GLY A 269 10.98 44.82 3.01
N SER A 270 11.15 43.77 3.77
CA SER A 270 12.45 43.23 4.20
C SER A 270 13.19 42.45 3.12
N ARG A 271 12.46 41.89 2.16
CA ARG A 271 12.99 41.11 1.02
C ARG A 271 11.98 41.08 -0.13
N LYS A 272 12.44 40.64 -1.28
CA LYS A 272 11.58 40.34 -2.42
C LYS A 272 11.16 38.87 -2.38
N LEU A 273 9.90 38.59 -2.71
CA LEU A 273 9.35 37.26 -2.74
C LEU A 273 8.92 36.90 -4.17
N ILE A 274 9.08 35.62 -4.53
CA ILE A 274 8.60 35.06 -5.80
C ILE A 274 7.46 34.13 -5.49
N VAL A 275 6.30 34.36 -6.12
CA VAL A 275 5.08 33.55 -6.02
C VAL A 275 4.36 33.53 -7.36
N ALA A 276 3.50 32.55 -7.60
CA ALA A 276 2.63 32.60 -8.78
C ALA A 276 1.73 33.84 -8.71
N GLU A 277 1.62 34.58 -9.82
CA GLU A 277 0.86 35.84 -9.86
C GLU A 277 -0.60 35.60 -9.41
N ALA A 278 -1.19 34.49 -9.84
CA ALA A 278 -2.57 34.12 -9.47
C ALA A 278 -2.79 33.93 -7.96
N LEU A 279 -1.75 33.62 -7.19
CA LEU A 279 -1.82 33.38 -5.73
C LEU A 279 -1.28 34.53 -4.89
N ARG A 280 -0.77 35.58 -5.51
CA ARG A 280 -0.19 36.75 -4.86
C ARG A 280 -1.16 37.45 -3.87
N GLU A 281 -2.40 37.66 -4.31
CA GLU A 281 -3.40 38.37 -3.46
C GLU A 281 -3.81 37.55 -2.23
N GLU A 282 -3.85 36.22 -2.35
CA GLU A 282 -4.12 35.33 -1.23
C GLU A 282 -2.97 35.42 -0.21
N LEU A 283 -1.73 35.34 -0.68
CA LEU A 283 -0.56 35.50 0.18
C LEU A 283 -0.53 36.90 0.83
N ALA A 284 -0.84 37.97 0.10
CA ALA A 284 -0.92 39.31 0.62
C ALA A 284 -1.93 39.44 1.80
N LYS A 285 -3.11 38.82 1.65
CA LYS A 285 -4.12 38.74 2.71
C LYS A 285 -3.61 37.97 3.93
N LYS A 286 -2.96 36.85 3.76
CA LYS A 286 -2.37 36.05 4.85
C LYS A 286 -1.31 36.85 5.61
N LEU A 287 -0.43 37.51 4.91
CA LEU A 287 0.65 38.31 5.49
C LEU A 287 0.17 39.65 6.05
N LYS A 288 -1.02 40.07 5.68
CA LYS A 288 -1.55 41.43 5.97
C LYS A 288 -0.61 42.53 5.47
N LEU A 289 -0.02 42.30 4.31
CA LEU A 289 0.91 43.19 3.63
C LEU A 289 0.37 43.53 2.24
N ASP A 290 0.67 44.76 1.78
CA ASP A 290 0.62 45.01 0.34
C ASP A 290 1.87 44.39 -0.32
N LEU A 291 1.66 43.61 -1.36
CA LEU A 291 2.75 42.96 -2.11
C LEU A 291 2.81 43.53 -3.53
N PRO A 292 3.36 44.74 -3.71
CA PRO A 292 3.46 45.36 -5.03
C PRO A 292 4.36 44.54 -5.95
N VAL A 293 3.89 44.34 -7.18
CA VAL A 293 4.64 43.58 -8.20
C VAL A 293 5.75 44.47 -8.74
N LEU A 294 6.97 43.99 -8.63
CA LEU A 294 8.16 44.64 -9.20
C LEU A 294 8.40 44.20 -10.65
N ARG A 295 8.17 42.93 -10.94
CA ARG A 295 8.25 42.33 -12.29
C ARG A 295 7.53 41.00 -12.32
N THR A 296 7.15 40.56 -13.52
CA THR A 296 6.65 39.21 -13.77
C THR A 296 7.61 38.43 -14.69
N MET A 297 7.51 37.10 -14.66
CA MET A 297 8.29 36.19 -15.50
C MET A 297 7.55 34.86 -15.63
N LYS A 298 7.87 34.08 -16.65
CA LYS A 298 7.38 32.71 -16.77
C LYS A 298 8.11 31.77 -15.82
N GLY A 299 7.43 30.68 -15.38
CA GLY A 299 8.09 29.63 -14.62
C GLY A 299 9.31 29.04 -15.34
N SER A 300 9.27 28.96 -16.67
CA SER A 300 10.43 28.57 -17.49
C SER A 300 11.67 29.41 -17.24
N ASP A 301 11.53 30.70 -16.92
CA ASP A 301 12.65 31.60 -16.66
C ASP A 301 13.26 31.42 -15.25
N LEU A 302 12.51 30.74 -14.36
CA LEU A 302 12.98 30.34 -13.03
C LEU A 302 13.76 29.02 -13.07
N VAL A 303 13.49 28.14 -14.04
CA VAL A 303 14.12 26.81 -14.11
C VAL A 303 15.63 26.93 -14.20
N GLY A 304 16.32 26.18 -13.34
CA GLY A 304 17.77 26.17 -13.22
C GLY A 304 18.33 27.21 -12.22
N GLN A 305 17.55 28.19 -11.78
CA GLN A 305 18.00 29.13 -10.73
C GLN A 305 18.30 28.36 -9.44
N ARG A 306 19.41 28.69 -8.80
CA ARG A 306 19.88 28.06 -7.56
C ARG A 306 19.36 28.82 -6.35
N TYR A 307 19.05 28.09 -5.28
CA TYR A 307 18.62 28.68 -4.01
C TYR A 307 19.37 28.04 -2.83
N VAL A 308 19.37 28.74 -1.70
CA VAL A 308 19.91 28.26 -0.44
C VAL A 308 18.87 27.35 0.22
N PRO A 309 19.20 26.06 0.52
CA PRO A 309 18.24 25.16 1.13
C PRO A 309 17.84 25.57 2.55
N PRO A 310 16.64 25.17 3.02
CA PRO A 310 16.19 25.49 4.38
C PRO A 310 17.03 24.82 5.48
N PHE A 311 17.71 23.72 5.16
CA PHE A 311 18.64 23.01 6.05
C PHE A 311 19.97 22.75 5.33
N ASP A 312 21.07 22.90 6.04
CA ASP A 312 22.43 22.73 5.51
C ASP A 312 22.98 21.31 5.65
N THR A 313 22.19 20.39 6.20
CA THR A 313 22.56 19.01 6.51
C THR A 313 23.33 18.34 5.36
N TYR A 314 22.81 18.43 4.15
CA TYR A 314 23.44 17.87 2.95
C TYR A 314 24.17 18.93 2.11
N ALA A 315 23.89 20.20 2.36
CA ALA A 315 24.46 21.30 1.55
C ALA A 315 25.98 21.42 1.71
N LYS A 316 26.50 21.10 2.88
CA LYS A 316 27.95 21.11 3.16
C LYS A 316 28.75 20.22 2.21
N ASP A 317 28.15 19.10 1.79
CA ASP A 317 28.82 18.09 0.97
C ASP A 317 28.44 18.14 -0.52
N LEU A 318 27.27 18.72 -0.83
CA LEU A 318 26.66 18.60 -2.16
C LEU A 318 26.40 19.93 -2.88
N SER A 319 26.48 21.10 -2.21
CA SER A 319 26.09 22.39 -2.82
C SER A 319 26.94 22.77 -4.03
N ASP A 320 28.23 22.39 -4.03
CA ASP A 320 29.16 22.69 -5.10
C ASP A 320 29.29 21.58 -6.15
N LYS A 321 28.58 20.47 -5.95
CA LYS A 321 28.57 19.36 -6.89
C LYS A 321 27.70 19.67 -8.08
N ILE A 322 28.30 19.55 -9.25
CA ILE A 322 27.65 19.69 -10.56
C ILE A 322 27.70 18.36 -11.30
N THR A 323 26.71 18.13 -12.15
CA THR A 323 26.64 16.96 -13.03
C THR A 323 26.57 17.40 -14.49
N GLN A 324 27.08 16.55 -15.38
CA GLN A 324 26.93 16.72 -16.81
C GLN A 324 25.58 16.18 -17.28
N LEU A 325 24.85 16.96 -18.06
CA LEU A 325 23.60 16.56 -18.68
C LEU A 325 23.84 15.96 -20.07
N LYS A 326 22.92 15.13 -20.53
CA LYS A 326 22.96 14.45 -21.84
C LYS A 326 22.94 15.43 -23.03
N ASP A 327 22.47 16.66 -22.83
CA ASP A 327 22.45 17.74 -23.81
C ASP A 327 23.79 18.50 -23.88
N GLY A 328 24.79 18.10 -23.07
CA GLY A 328 26.13 18.72 -23.00
C GLY A 328 26.21 19.88 -22.00
N SER A 329 25.11 20.32 -21.42
CA SER A 329 25.13 21.36 -20.38
C SER A 329 25.44 20.75 -19.00
N THR A 330 25.58 21.61 -17.99
CA THR A 330 25.82 21.22 -16.60
C THR A 330 24.70 21.73 -15.68
N ALA A 331 24.44 21.05 -14.59
CA ALA A 331 23.49 21.48 -13.56
C ALA A 331 24.02 21.14 -12.17
N SER A 332 23.61 21.90 -11.15
CA SER A 332 23.77 21.51 -9.75
C SER A 332 22.98 20.24 -9.47
N LEU A 333 23.50 19.35 -8.63
CA LEU A 333 22.79 18.11 -8.28
C LEU A 333 21.44 18.41 -7.64
N TYR A 334 21.43 19.37 -6.71
CA TYR A 334 20.26 19.75 -5.90
C TYR A 334 20.11 21.26 -5.79
N TRP A 335 19.12 21.71 -5.07
CA TRP A 335 18.80 23.10 -4.68
C TRP A 335 18.73 24.06 -5.85
N ARG A 336 18.04 23.64 -6.87
CA ARG A 336 17.66 24.44 -8.04
C ARG A 336 16.19 24.31 -8.35
N VAL A 337 15.68 25.23 -9.11
CA VAL A 337 14.30 25.22 -9.59
C VAL A 337 14.19 24.21 -10.74
N ILE A 338 13.14 23.38 -10.70
CA ILE A 338 12.77 22.42 -11.75
C ILE A 338 11.36 22.72 -12.26
N ALA A 339 11.08 22.32 -13.50
CA ALA A 339 9.72 22.34 -14.01
C ALA A 339 8.98 21.04 -13.65
N ALA A 340 7.72 21.16 -13.17
CA ALA A 340 6.90 20.00 -12.85
C ALA A 340 5.42 20.26 -13.14
N ASP A 341 4.75 19.27 -13.74
CA ASP A 341 3.34 19.37 -14.15
C ASP A 341 2.36 19.27 -12.96
N PHE A 342 2.79 18.65 -11.85
CA PHE A 342 1.97 18.50 -10.64
C PHE A 342 1.80 19.80 -9.84
N VAL A 343 2.53 20.87 -10.17
CA VAL A 343 2.35 22.16 -9.52
C VAL A 343 0.98 22.73 -9.90
N THR A 344 0.12 22.97 -8.90
CA THR A 344 -1.22 23.55 -9.05
C THR A 344 -1.27 25.00 -8.57
N LEU A 345 -2.34 25.69 -8.93
CA LEU A 345 -2.63 27.07 -8.49
C LEU A 345 -3.88 27.15 -7.60
N ASP A 346 -4.31 26.02 -7.05
CA ASP A 346 -5.53 25.95 -6.23
C ASP A 346 -5.27 26.39 -4.79
N SER A 347 -4.01 26.30 -4.34
CA SER A 347 -3.58 26.69 -2.99
C SER A 347 -2.07 26.91 -2.92
N GLY A 348 -1.60 27.47 -1.80
CA GLY A 348 -0.19 27.69 -1.53
C GLY A 348 0.37 28.90 -2.26
N THR A 349 1.46 28.72 -3.00
CA THR A 349 2.21 29.80 -3.65
C THR A 349 2.51 29.55 -5.14
N GLY A 350 2.12 28.38 -5.65
CA GLY A 350 2.51 27.93 -6.98
C GLY A 350 3.99 27.50 -7.09
N ILE A 351 4.68 27.43 -5.95
CA ILE A 351 6.04 26.88 -5.85
C ILE A 351 6.01 25.75 -4.83
N VAL A 352 6.36 24.55 -5.24
CA VAL A 352 6.30 23.36 -4.41
C VAL A 352 7.71 22.99 -3.92
N HIS A 353 7.84 22.81 -2.62
CA HIS A 353 8.98 22.16 -2.01
C HIS A 353 9.00 20.69 -2.41
N VAL A 354 10.10 20.21 -2.98
CA VAL A 354 10.28 18.84 -3.45
C VAL A 354 11.27 18.10 -2.57
N ALA A 355 10.78 17.06 -1.89
CA ALA A 355 11.59 16.16 -1.07
C ALA A 355 11.47 14.72 -1.60
N PRO A 356 12.35 14.28 -2.49
CA PRO A 356 12.20 13.01 -3.23
C PRO A 356 12.02 11.75 -2.37
N ALA A 357 12.43 11.80 -1.10
CA ALA A 357 12.28 10.68 -0.18
C ALA A 357 10.86 10.56 0.41
N PHE A 358 10.00 11.61 0.32
CA PHE A 358 8.76 11.71 1.11
C PHE A 358 7.50 12.04 0.30
N GLY A 359 7.57 12.05 -1.02
CA GLY A 359 6.44 12.24 -1.91
C GLY A 359 6.58 11.40 -3.18
N GLU A 360 5.49 10.78 -3.65
CA GLU A 360 5.53 9.97 -4.88
C GLU A 360 5.80 10.85 -6.11
N ASP A 361 5.11 11.99 -6.21
CA ASP A 361 5.34 12.97 -7.30
C ASP A 361 6.74 13.60 -7.20
N ASP A 362 7.23 13.85 -6.00
CA ASP A 362 8.57 14.36 -5.74
C ASP A 362 9.64 13.38 -6.20
N PHE A 363 9.44 12.10 -5.90
CA PHE A 363 10.34 11.05 -6.34
C PHE A 363 10.33 10.86 -7.86
N GLU A 364 9.16 10.97 -8.50
CA GLU A 364 9.07 10.89 -9.95
C GLU A 364 9.72 12.10 -10.63
N ALA A 365 9.58 13.31 -10.07
CA ALA A 365 10.28 14.50 -10.53
C ALA A 365 11.81 14.29 -10.43
N HIS A 366 12.29 13.76 -9.31
CA HIS A 366 13.70 13.42 -9.14
C HIS A 366 14.17 12.38 -10.17
N ARG A 367 13.40 11.34 -10.45
CA ARG A 367 13.71 10.34 -11.48
C ARG A 367 13.81 10.95 -12.88
N LYS A 368 12.91 11.90 -13.21
CA LYS A 368 12.97 12.65 -14.47
C LYS A 368 14.26 13.48 -14.57
N GLU A 369 14.66 14.12 -13.48
CA GLU A 369 15.94 14.86 -13.43
C GLU A 369 17.15 13.91 -13.58
N LEU A 370 17.18 12.78 -12.85
CA LEU A 370 18.23 11.77 -13.00
C LEU A 370 18.33 11.20 -14.42
N ALA A 371 17.20 11.06 -15.12
CA ALA A 371 17.20 10.58 -16.49
C ALA A 371 17.90 11.54 -17.48
N ARG A 372 18.07 12.81 -17.11
CA ARG A 372 18.81 13.82 -17.89
C ARG A 372 20.32 13.72 -17.67
N TYR A 373 20.78 13.11 -16.57
CA TYR A 373 22.20 13.04 -16.21
C TYR A 373 22.95 12.00 -17.05
N VAL A 374 24.21 12.29 -17.38
CA VAL A 374 25.10 11.32 -18.04
C VAL A 374 25.34 10.13 -17.11
N ASP A 375 25.66 10.39 -15.86
CA ASP A 375 25.79 9.37 -14.81
C ASP A 375 24.92 9.72 -13.59
N PRO A 376 23.78 9.08 -13.43
CA PRO A 376 22.90 9.27 -12.26
C PRO A 376 23.32 8.45 -11.03
N SER A 377 24.30 7.54 -11.13
CA SER A 377 24.63 6.57 -10.07
C SER A 377 25.22 7.22 -8.82
N GLU A 378 25.88 8.37 -8.97
CA GLU A 378 26.52 9.10 -7.88
C GLU A 378 25.60 10.08 -7.12
N VAL A 379 24.33 10.19 -7.53
CA VAL A 379 23.37 11.12 -6.93
C VAL A 379 22.69 10.46 -5.74
N PRO A 380 23.02 10.84 -4.49
CA PRO A 380 22.41 10.22 -3.32
C PRO A 380 20.97 10.70 -3.15
N LEU A 381 20.06 9.83 -2.75
CA LEU A 381 18.72 10.25 -2.33
C LEU A 381 18.81 10.93 -0.96
N LEU A 382 18.41 12.21 -0.88
CA LEU A 382 18.38 12.95 0.39
C LEU A 382 17.25 12.40 1.27
N CYS A 383 17.61 11.82 2.41
CA CYS A 383 16.64 11.23 3.34
C CYS A 383 17.18 11.31 4.77
N ALA A 384 16.76 12.31 5.52
CA ALA A 384 17.17 12.53 6.91
C ALA A 384 16.34 11.75 7.94
N VAL A 385 15.45 10.86 7.49
CA VAL A 385 14.51 10.12 8.35
C VAL A 385 14.85 8.64 8.34
N GLN A 386 14.97 8.08 9.53
CA GLN A 386 15.22 6.66 9.77
C GLN A 386 13.95 5.82 9.54
N PRO A 387 14.08 4.48 9.42
CA PRO A 387 12.93 3.59 9.25
C PRO A 387 11.90 3.63 10.38
N ASP A 388 12.30 4.01 11.58
CA ASP A 388 11.41 4.17 12.74
C ASP A 388 10.69 5.54 12.76
N GLY A 389 10.89 6.36 11.70
CA GLY A 389 10.29 7.67 11.56
C GLY A 389 10.97 8.77 12.39
N SER A 390 12.09 8.48 13.04
CA SER A 390 12.90 9.49 13.71
C SER A 390 13.93 10.12 12.80
N PHE A 391 14.40 11.31 13.12
CA PHE A 391 15.50 11.93 12.41
C PHE A 391 16.84 11.22 12.67
N GLY A 392 17.66 11.11 11.62
CA GLY A 392 19.01 10.57 11.70
C GLY A 392 19.99 11.47 12.44
N PRO A 393 21.18 10.92 12.79
CA PRO A 393 22.20 11.65 13.56
C PRO A 393 22.71 12.90 12.84
N GLU A 394 22.61 12.99 11.54
CA GLU A 394 22.98 14.15 10.72
C GLU A 394 22.12 15.39 11.01
N MET A 395 20.97 15.24 11.66
CA MET A 395 20.06 16.33 12.02
C MET A 395 20.39 17.00 13.36
N GLY A 396 21.51 16.64 13.99
CA GLY A 396 21.98 17.32 15.20
C GLY A 396 20.98 17.27 16.35
N GLU A 397 20.46 18.43 16.78
CA GLU A 397 19.52 18.53 17.90
C GLU A 397 18.16 17.83 17.65
N LEU A 398 17.83 17.55 16.40
CA LEU A 398 16.62 16.81 16.02
C LEU A 398 16.87 15.30 15.94
N ALA A 399 18.12 14.82 16.08
CA ALA A 399 18.43 13.39 15.99
C ALA A 399 17.64 12.56 17.02
N GLY A 400 17.01 11.49 16.54
CA GLY A 400 16.17 10.61 17.36
C GLY A 400 14.77 11.16 17.70
N VAL A 401 14.43 12.37 17.25
CA VAL A 401 13.08 12.94 17.45
C VAL A 401 12.16 12.39 16.35
N TRP A 402 10.95 11.99 16.74
CA TRP A 402 9.90 11.62 15.81
C TRP A 402 9.53 12.81 14.90
N VAL A 403 9.40 12.56 13.59
CA VAL A 403 9.29 13.64 12.59
C VAL A 403 8.13 14.60 12.85
N LYS A 404 6.95 14.14 13.24
CA LYS A 404 5.81 15.01 13.52
C LYS A 404 5.99 15.81 14.82
N ASP A 405 6.72 15.28 15.80
CA ASP A 405 7.04 16.01 17.03
C ASP A 405 8.09 17.11 16.81
N ALA A 406 8.85 16.98 15.72
CA ALA A 406 9.88 17.96 15.37
C ALA A 406 9.33 19.22 14.70
N ASP A 407 8.11 19.20 14.13
CA ASP A 407 7.57 20.30 13.34
C ASP A 407 7.61 21.64 14.09
N ALA A 408 7.20 21.69 15.35
CA ALA A 408 7.26 22.93 16.15
C ALA A 408 8.69 23.46 16.35
N ARG A 409 9.70 22.56 16.48
CA ARG A 409 11.11 22.95 16.59
C ARG A 409 11.65 23.47 15.27
N ILE A 410 11.26 22.84 14.17
CA ILE A 410 11.61 23.25 12.81
C ILE A 410 11.06 24.64 12.50
N LEU A 411 9.78 24.88 12.78
CA LEU A 411 9.16 26.19 12.58
C LEU A 411 9.83 27.29 13.41
N LYS A 412 10.17 27.00 14.66
CA LYS A 412 10.92 27.92 15.52
C LYS A 412 12.32 28.25 14.96
N ASP A 413 13.04 27.25 14.45
CA ASP A 413 14.36 27.46 13.83
C ASP A 413 14.25 28.28 12.54
N LEU A 414 13.29 27.96 11.66
CA LEU A 414 13.01 28.75 10.46
C LEU A 414 12.65 30.21 10.78
N THR A 415 11.89 30.43 11.85
CA THR A 415 11.56 31.78 12.33
C THR A 415 12.80 32.53 12.78
N ALA A 416 13.65 31.88 13.60
CA ALA A 416 14.88 32.51 14.12
C ALA A 416 15.85 32.89 12.99
N ARG A 417 15.86 32.11 11.89
CA ARG A 417 16.68 32.39 10.70
C ARG A 417 15.99 33.33 9.69
N GLY A 418 14.77 33.80 9.98
CA GLY A 418 13.98 34.66 9.09
C GLY A 418 13.60 33.99 7.77
N LEU A 419 13.48 32.66 7.76
CA LEU A 419 13.05 31.87 6.60
C LEU A 419 11.56 31.54 6.63
N LEU A 420 10.91 31.57 7.80
CA LEU A 420 9.47 31.39 7.90
C LEU A 420 8.76 32.67 7.44
N VAL A 421 7.95 32.59 6.40
CA VAL A 421 7.16 33.70 5.85
C VAL A 421 5.80 33.77 6.54
N PHE A 422 5.15 32.62 6.70
CA PHE A 422 3.85 32.48 7.34
C PHE A 422 3.64 31.05 7.83
N GLU A 423 2.86 30.88 8.89
CA GLU A 423 2.42 29.56 9.36
C GLU A 423 0.92 29.58 9.61
N GLU A 424 0.28 28.44 9.39
CA GLU A 424 -1.13 28.24 9.68
C GLU A 424 -1.39 26.76 10.02
N THR A 425 -2.50 26.51 10.70
CA THR A 425 -2.97 25.15 10.91
C THR A 425 -3.73 24.68 9.68
N TYR A 426 -3.36 23.51 9.16
CA TYR A 426 -4.00 22.88 8.02
C TYR A 426 -4.79 21.66 8.47
N ARG A 427 -6.10 21.72 8.29
CA ARG A 427 -7.01 20.62 8.64
C ARG A 427 -7.24 19.73 7.44
N HIS A 428 -6.88 18.46 7.57
CA HIS A 428 -7.00 17.50 6.47
C HIS A 428 -7.16 16.07 6.97
N ASP A 429 -7.52 15.16 6.05
CA ASP A 429 -7.54 13.73 6.32
C ASP A 429 -6.14 13.15 6.17
N TYR A 430 -5.70 12.39 7.18
CA TYR A 430 -4.38 11.78 7.25
C TYR A 430 -4.50 10.28 7.51
N PRO A 431 -3.70 9.43 6.84
CA PRO A 431 -3.77 7.99 7.00
C PRO A 431 -3.06 7.51 8.26
N PHE A 432 -3.73 6.60 8.96
CA PHE A 432 -3.20 5.85 10.10
C PHE A 432 -3.15 4.36 9.78
N CYS A 433 -2.35 3.62 10.54
CA CYS A 433 -2.31 2.18 10.40
C CYS A 433 -3.65 1.58 10.84
N TRP A 434 -4.32 0.82 9.96
CA TRP A 434 -5.62 0.21 10.27
C TRP A 434 -5.54 -0.91 11.32
N ARG A 435 -4.34 -1.41 11.61
CA ARG A 435 -4.10 -2.44 12.63
C ARG A 435 -3.66 -1.87 13.98
N ALA A 436 -3.24 -0.60 13.98
CA ALA A 436 -2.78 0.14 15.16
C ALA A 436 -3.30 1.57 15.02
N ASP A 437 -4.52 1.81 15.49
CA ASP A 437 -5.36 2.97 15.19
C ASP A 437 -4.69 4.35 15.43
N ASP A 438 -3.72 4.42 16.33
CA ASP A 438 -3.07 5.68 16.70
C ASP A 438 -1.69 5.87 16.03
N ASP A 439 -1.26 4.92 15.20
CA ASP A 439 0.03 5.01 14.51
C ASP A 439 -0.12 5.74 13.17
N PRO A 440 0.40 6.97 13.02
CA PRO A 440 0.37 7.69 11.76
C PRO A 440 1.34 7.06 10.75
N LEU A 441 0.94 7.04 9.50
CA LEU A 441 1.80 6.61 8.41
C LEU A 441 2.63 7.79 7.90
N ILE A 442 3.79 7.53 7.32
CA ILE A 442 4.56 8.51 6.57
C ILE A 442 4.83 8.00 5.15
N GLN A 443 4.94 8.89 4.19
CA GLN A 443 5.53 8.52 2.91
C GLN A 443 7.04 8.46 3.08
N LEU A 444 7.66 7.36 2.66
CA LEU A 444 9.11 7.16 2.80
C LEU A 444 9.65 6.33 1.64
N ALA A 445 10.70 6.83 1.01
CA ALA A 445 11.43 6.08 0.00
C ALA A 445 12.25 4.97 0.65
N ARG A 446 11.91 3.72 0.33
CA ARG A 446 12.60 2.54 0.87
C ARG A 446 13.30 1.75 -0.22
N PRO A 447 14.55 1.33 0.03
CA PRO A 447 15.21 0.36 -0.84
C PRO A 447 14.54 -1.00 -0.67
N ALA A 448 14.14 -1.60 -1.79
CA ALA A 448 13.54 -2.93 -1.80
C ALA A 448 13.87 -3.66 -3.11
N TRP A 449 13.46 -4.94 -3.16
CA TRP A 449 13.44 -5.69 -4.40
C TRP A 449 12.12 -5.47 -5.12
N TYR A 450 12.21 -5.24 -6.43
CA TYR A 450 11.06 -5.00 -7.29
C TYR A 450 11.06 -5.94 -8.48
N ILE A 451 9.87 -6.30 -8.95
CA ILE A 451 9.67 -7.05 -10.18
C ILE A 451 9.25 -6.07 -11.28
N ARG A 452 9.98 -6.04 -12.39
CA ARG A 452 9.71 -5.15 -13.53
C ARG A 452 8.54 -5.68 -14.37
N THR A 453 7.34 -5.63 -13.81
CA THR A 453 6.10 -6.12 -14.44
C THR A 453 5.75 -5.34 -15.72
N THR A 454 6.10 -4.06 -15.78
CA THR A 454 5.84 -3.19 -16.94
C THR A 454 6.53 -3.65 -18.22
N ARG A 455 7.64 -4.41 -18.12
CA ARG A 455 8.32 -4.99 -19.28
C ARG A 455 7.46 -6.04 -19.99
N GLU A 456 6.60 -6.72 -19.26
CA GLU A 456 5.75 -7.80 -19.75
C GLU A 456 4.27 -7.37 -19.87
N ILE A 457 3.97 -6.06 -19.79
CA ILE A 457 2.59 -5.56 -19.70
C ILE A 457 1.76 -5.94 -20.93
N GLY A 458 2.33 -5.90 -22.14
CA GLY A 458 1.63 -6.29 -23.37
C GLY A 458 1.19 -7.75 -23.29
N ARG A 459 2.09 -8.65 -22.89
CA ARG A 459 1.79 -10.07 -22.73
C ARG A 459 0.76 -10.32 -21.62
N ALA A 460 0.84 -9.55 -20.51
CA ALA A 460 -0.14 -9.65 -19.43
C ALA A 460 -1.55 -9.24 -19.90
N ILE A 461 -1.65 -8.17 -20.69
CA ILE A 461 -2.91 -7.72 -21.31
C ILE A 461 -3.48 -8.78 -22.26
N ASP A 462 -2.63 -9.36 -23.12
CA ASP A 462 -3.07 -10.39 -24.06
C ASP A 462 -3.55 -11.65 -23.30
N ASN A 463 -2.86 -12.07 -22.28
CA ASN A 463 -3.29 -13.18 -21.41
C ASN A 463 -4.59 -12.85 -20.69
N ASN A 464 -4.76 -11.63 -20.19
CA ASN A 464 -5.98 -11.21 -19.50
C ASN A 464 -7.24 -11.30 -20.37
N ARG A 465 -7.10 -11.10 -21.69
CA ARG A 465 -8.20 -11.27 -22.65
C ARG A 465 -8.70 -12.70 -22.77
N THR A 466 -7.92 -13.68 -22.33
CA THR A 466 -8.30 -15.10 -22.31
C THR A 466 -8.94 -15.53 -20.99
N VAL A 467 -8.99 -14.65 -20.01
CA VAL A 467 -9.62 -14.89 -18.70
C VAL A 467 -11.12 -14.61 -18.80
N ASP A 468 -11.90 -15.56 -18.33
CA ASP A 468 -13.35 -15.43 -18.18
C ASP A 468 -13.67 -14.87 -16.79
N TRP A 469 -13.93 -13.57 -16.74
CA TRP A 469 -14.16 -12.85 -15.49
C TRP A 469 -15.62 -12.98 -15.05
N HIS A 470 -15.84 -13.30 -13.77
CA HIS A 470 -17.17 -13.36 -13.18
C HIS A 470 -17.23 -12.56 -11.87
N PRO A 471 -18.20 -11.62 -11.72
CA PRO A 471 -19.09 -11.08 -12.76
C PRO A 471 -18.31 -10.29 -13.81
N GLU A 472 -18.94 -10.05 -14.96
CA GLU A 472 -18.39 -9.24 -16.06
C GLU A 472 -18.27 -7.76 -15.67
#